data_d8c034fd6def99f165fde53886964963
#
_entry.id   d8c034fd6def99f165fde53886964963
#
_cell.length_a   1.000
_cell.length_b   1.000
_cell.length_c   1.000
_cell.angle_alpha   90.00
_cell.angle_beta   90.00
_cell.angle_gamma   90.00
#
_symmetry.space_group_name_H-M   'P 1'
#
loop_
_entity.id
_entity.type
_entity.pdbx_description
1 polymer ?
#
loop_
_entity_poly.entity_id
_entity_poly.type
_entity_poly.pdbx_seq_one_letter_code
_entity_poly.pdbx_strand_id
1 'polypeptide(L)'
;MTAILQPGFWVFILTMSGIYGIFTLGLQVQYGVGGILNFGHVGMMALSSYTMAILVIAHGFNFWVAAASGVAVAALGGAFLGLTTLRLRGDYFSIVSIAFSEIIRYVIFNSDGLTGGAQGSLAIMPIGDAYPSYTDTWDTILYWIRDHLTPIFGEAADRDMAMGILVWITLGILLFIVSRVERTSWARVLRATREDDDVPSALGKNVFRFRLQAVIIGSIIGGIAGIYWALQVSLLSPDDFLTIVTFYAWMILILSGATKVKGLAIAAIFFGFLYGGTRFFTFWPFSFFDASQRSYMRIMII
;
A
#
# COMPACT_ATOMS: atom_id res chain seq x y z
N MET A 1 -8.88 28.20 8.43
CA MET A 1 -8.10 27.91 9.68
C MET A 1 -8.77 26.84 10.55
N THR A 2 -10.09 26.72 10.56
CA THR A 2 -10.83 25.77 11.41
C THR A 2 -10.56 24.29 11.13
N ALA A 3 -10.29 23.89 9.89
CA ALA A 3 -10.08 22.48 9.54
C ALA A 3 -8.79 21.88 10.15
N ILE A 4 -7.70 22.65 10.25
CA ILE A 4 -6.42 22.21 10.84
C ILE A 4 -6.55 22.01 12.35
N LEU A 5 -7.52 22.65 12.99
CA LEU A 5 -7.78 22.53 14.43
C LEU A 5 -8.67 21.34 14.77
N GLN A 6 -9.28 20.68 13.77
CA GLN A 6 -10.13 19.52 13.98
C GLN A 6 -9.27 18.25 14.16
N PRO A 7 -9.50 17.44 15.21
CA PRO A 7 -8.78 16.18 15.43
C PRO A 7 -8.85 15.24 14.22
N GLY A 8 -9.99 15.15 13.55
CA GLY A 8 -10.18 14.32 12.35
C GLY A 8 -9.22 14.62 11.20
N PHE A 9 -8.77 15.87 11.06
CA PHE A 9 -7.75 16.23 10.07
C PHE A 9 -6.42 15.49 10.32
N TRP A 10 -5.94 15.53 11.54
CA TRP A 10 -4.67 14.88 11.91
C TRP A 10 -4.78 13.36 11.89
N VAL A 11 -5.92 12.83 12.32
CA VAL A 11 -6.21 11.40 12.25
C VAL A 11 -6.16 10.90 10.82
N PHE A 12 -6.82 11.60 9.89
CA PHE A 12 -6.80 11.26 8.46
C PHE A 12 -5.37 11.27 7.90
N ILE A 13 -4.60 12.33 8.15
CA ILE A 13 -3.20 12.44 7.69
C ILE A 13 -2.35 11.28 8.24
N LEU A 14 -2.45 11.00 9.53
CA LEU A 14 -1.68 9.95 10.16
C LEU A 14 -2.07 8.56 9.64
N THR A 15 -3.35 8.30 9.43
CA THR A 15 -3.82 7.02 8.87
C THR A 15 -3.29 6.82 7.45
N MET A 16 -3.42 7.82 6.59
CA MET A 16 -2.88 7.78 5.23
C MET A 16 -1.35 7.63 5.23
N SER A 17 -0.65 8.37 6.09
CA SER A 17 0.80 8.23 6.27
C SER A 17 1.20 6.80 6.62
N GLY A 18 0.47 6.17 7.52
CA GLY A 18 0.74 4.80 7.93
C GLY A 18 0.52 3.79 6.80
N ILE A 19 -0.58 3.92 6.05
CA ILE A 19 -0.89 3.05 4.90
C ILE A 19 0.19 3.18 3.82
N TYR A 20 0.53 4.41 3.42
CA TYR A 20 1.64 4.64 2.48
C TYR A 20 2.99 4.23 3.05
N GLY A 21 3.19 4.32 4.36
CA GLY A 21 4.37 3.80 5.06
C GLY A 21 4.49 2.28 4.92
N ILE A 22 3.41 1.52 5.13
CA ILE A 22 3.39 0.06 4.91
C ILE A 22 3.68 -0.23 3.44
N PHE A 23 3.02 0.46 2.52
CA PHE A 23 3.21 0.27 1.09
C PHE A 23 4.67 0.52 0.65
N THR A 24 5.26 1.61 1.11
CA THR A 24 6.66 1.96 0.86
C THR A 24 7.63 0.95 1.47
N LEU A 25 7.30 0.37 2.63
CA LEU A 25 8.13 -0.65 3.26
C LEU A 25 8.28 -1.90 2.37
N GLY A 26 7.25 -2.26 1.59
CA GLY A 26 7.34 -3.28 0.56
C GLY A 26 8.38 -2.95 -0.51
N LEU A 27 8.39 -1.71 -1.00
CA LEU A 27 9.42 -1.22 -1.93
C LEU A 27 10.81 -1.13 -1.29
N GLN A 28 10.89 -0.79 0.00
CA GLN A 28 12.16 -0.77 0.75
C GLN A 28 12.84 -2.14 0.74
N VAL A 29 12.08 -3.23 0.88
CA VAL A 29 12.63 -4.58 0.80
C VAL A 29 13.14 -4.89 -0.61
N GLN A 30 12.40 -4.49 -1.64
CA GLN A 30 12.77 -4.74 -3.04
C GLN A 30 13.95 -3.88 -3.47
N TYR A 31 13.87 -2.58 -3.29
CA TYR A 31 14.89 -1.63 -3.76
C TYR A 31 15.97 -1.36 -2.72
N GLY A 32 15.61 -1.02 -1.50
CA GLY A 32 16.56 -0.63 -0.46
C GLY A 32 17.56 -1.73 -0.13
N VAL A 33 17.09 -2.98 -0.10
CA VAL A 33 17.93 -4.15 0.17
C VAL A 33 18.42 -4.80 -1.13
N GLY A 34 17.55 -4.97 -2.12
CA GLY A 34 17.82 -5.78 -3.32
C GLY A 34 18.16 -5.00 -4.59
N GLY A 35 18.03 -3.68 -4.60
CA GLY A 35 18.28 -2.85 -5.79
C GLY A 35 17.25 -3.05 -6.92
N ILE A 36 16.09 -3.64 -6.64
CA ILE A 36 15.08 -3.98 -7.65
C ILE A 36 14.14 -2.79 -7.83
N LEU A 37 14.16 -2.18 -9.00
CA LEU A 37 13.34 -1.02 -9.37
C LEU A 37 11.93 -1.46 -9.78
N ASN A 38 11.02 -1.60 -8.83
CA ASN A 38 9.62 -1.94 -9.11
C ASN A 38 8.73 -0.69 -9.14
N PHE A 39 8.34 -0.25 -10.33
CA PHE A 39 7.40 0.86 -10.51
C PHE A 39 5.94 0.40 -10.62
N GLY A 40 5.69 -0.89 -10.70
CA GLY A 40 4.35 -1.49 -10.74
C GLY A 40 3.88 -2.04 -9.39
N HIS A 41 4.46 -1.60 -8.27
CA HIS A 41 4.15 -2.15 -6.95
C HIS A 41 2.67 -1.99 -6.57
N VAL A 42 1.99 -0.95 -7.08
CA VAL A 42 0.54 -0.71 -6.88
C VAL A 42 -0.33 -1.85 -7.41
N GLY A 43 0.12 -2.61 -8.40
CA GLY A 43 -0.61 -3.78 -8.88
C GLY A 43 -0.81 -4.84 -7.79
N MET A 44 0.15 -5.00 -6.86
CA MET A 44 0.03 -5.93 -5.73
C MET A 44 -0.98 -5.43 -4.70
N MET A 45 -1.03 -4.12 -4.51
CA MET A 45 -2.04 -3.46 -3.69
C MET A 45 -3.44 -3.68 -4.25
N ALA A 46 -3.61 -3.50 -5.58
CA ALA A 46 -4.88 -3.74 -6.28
C ALA A 46 -5.34 -5.20 -6.17
N LEU A 47 -4.45 -6.15 -6.46
CA LEU A 47 -4.74 -7.58 -6.36
C LEU A 47 -5.26 -7.97 -4.99
N SER A 48 -4.60 -7.51 -3.93
CA SER A 48 -5.01 -7.82 -2.57
C SER A 48 -6.36 -7.20 -2.20
N SER A 49 -6.55 -5.91 -2.49
CA SER A 49 -7.78 -5.18 -2.19
C SER A 49 -9.00 -5.79 -2.86
N TYR A 50 -8.91 -6.00 -4.17
CA TYR A 50 -10.02 -6.57 -4.94
C TYR A 50 -10.29 -8.03 -4.60
N THR A 51 -9.25 -8.84 -4.38
CA THR A 51 -9.46 -10.24 -3.95
C THR A 51 -10.21 -10.30 -2.64
N MET A 52 -9.83 -9.48 -1.65
CA MET A 52 -10.55 -9.41 -0.38
C MET A 52 -12.01 -8.98 -0.60
N ALA A 53 -12.24 -7.89 -1.34
CA ALA A 53 -13.58 -7.37 -1.57
C ALA A 53 -14.48 -8.37 -2.29
N ILE A 54 -13.98 -9.02 -3.35
CA ILE A 54 -14.72 -10.04 -4.12
C ILE A 54 -15.10 -11.23 -3.22
N LEU A 55 -14.15 -11.76 -2.44
CA LEU A 55 -14.41 -12.91 -1.59
C LEU A 55 -15.45 -12.62 -0.50
N VAL A 56 -15.43 -11.42 0.08
CA VAL A 56 -16.43 -11.04 1.08
C VAL A 56 -17.76 -10.72 0.43
N ILE A 57 -17.80 -9.83 -0.57
CA ILE A 57 -19.06 -9.34 -1.16
C ILE A 57 -19.74 -10.43 -2.00
N ALA A 58 -19.02 -11.02 -2.96
CA ALA A 58 -19.61 -11.97 -3.89
C ALA A 58 -19.84 -13.36 -3.29
N HIS A 59 -18.97 -13.81 -2.38
CA HIS A 59 -18.97 -15.19 -1.89
C HIS A 59 -19.26 -15.31 -0.39
N GLY A 60 -19.40 -14.20 0.36
CA GLY A 60 -19.70 -14.22 1.79
C GLY A 60 -18.62 -14.85 2.66
N PHE A 61 -17.35 -14.88 2.20
CA PHE A 61 -16.25 -15.41 3.00
C PHE A 61 -16.02 -14.57 4.25
N ASN A 62 -15.53 -15.22 5.31
CA ASN A 62 -15.08 -14.51 6.49
C ASN A 62 -13.95 -13.51 6.14
N PHE A 63 -14.04 -12.32 6.70
CA PHE A 63 -13.08 -11.23 6.46
C PHE A 63 -11.61 -11.66 6.58
N TRP A 64 -11.25 -12.40 7.62
CA TRP A 64 -9.86 -12.80 7.85
C TRP A 64 -9.34 -13.77 6.80
N VAL A 65 -10.20 -14.69 6.34
CA VAL A 65 -9.85 -15.61 5.25
C VAL A 65 -9.71 -14.85 3.94
N ALA A 66 -10.61 -13.90 3.67
CA ALA A 66 -10.57 -13.08 2.48
C ALA A 66 -9.33 -12.16 2.45
N ALA A 67 -8.99 -11.53 3.58
CA ALA A 67 -7.80 -10.69 3.71
C ALA A 67 -6.51 -11.51 3.52
N ALA A 68 -6.42 -12.68 4.17
CA ALA A 68 -5.27 -13.57 3.99
C ALA A 68 -5.13 -14.04 2.52
N SER A 69 -6.27 -14.38 1.88
CA SER A 69 -6.30 -14.75 0.46
C SER A 69 -5.86 -13.59 -0.44
N GLY A 70 -6.28 -12.35 -0.14
CA GLY A 70 -5.83 -11.16 -0.85
C GLY A 70 -4.32 -10.98 -0.80
N VAL A 71 -3.73 -11.11 0.39
CA VAL A 71 -2.27 -11.04 0.56
C VAL A 71 -1.56 -12.20 -0.16
N ALA A 72 -2.14 -13.40 -0.15
CA ALA A 72 -1.61 -14.55 -0.89
C ALA A 72 -1.62 -14.31 -2.41
N VAL A 73 -2.71 -13.75 -2.94
CA VAL A 73 -2.81 -13.40 -4.37
C VAL A 73 -1.81 -12.29 -4.74
N ALA A 74 -1.58 -11.30 -3.88
CA ALA A 74 -0.52 -10.31 -4.09
C ALA A 74 0.88 -10.96 -4.10
N ALA A 75 1.13 -11.94 -3.23
CA ALA A 75 2.38 -12.70 -3.22
C ALA A 75 2.56 -13.52 -4.52
N LEU A 76 1.49 -14.16 -5.01
CA LEU A 76 1.48 -14.90 -6.27
C LEU A 76 1.69 -13.95 -7.46
N GLY A 77 1.06 -12.77 -7.46
CA GLY A 77 1.29 -11.73 -8.47
C GLY A 77 2.75 -11.28 -8.50
N GLY A 78 3.35 -11.06 -7.32
CA GLY A 78 4.77 -10.76 -7.20
C GLY A 78 5.68 -11.90 -7.66
N ALA A 79 5.31 -13.15 -7.34
CA ALA A 79 6.03 -14.32 -7.82
C ALA A 79 5.95 -14.43 -9.35
N PHE A 80 4.78 -14.24 -9.93
CA PHE A 80 4.58 -14.25 -11.38
C PHE A 80 5.41 -13.17 -12.06
N LEU A 81 5.31 -11.91 -11.59
CA LEU A 81 6.13 -10.81 -12.09
C LEU A 81 7.62 -11.13 -11.98
N GLY A 82 8.08 -11.62 -10.83
CA GLY A 82 9.49 -11.95 -10.61
C GLY A 82 9.98 -13.10 -11.48
N LEU A 83 9.21 -14.19 -11.61
CA LEU A 83 9.57 -15.36 -12.42
C LEU A 83 9.71 -15.01 -13.89
N THR A 84 8.86 -14.14 -14.41
CA THR A 84 8.84 -13.75 -15.83
C THR A 84 9.89 -12.71 -16.17
N THR A 85 10.20 -11.78 -15.24
CA THR A 85 10.91 -10.54 -15.59
C THR A 85 12.28 -10.36 -14.93
N LEU A 86 12.58 -11.01 -13.80
CA LEU A 86 13.88 -10.85 -13.11
C LEU A 86 15.09 -11.38 -13.89
N ARG A 87 14.87 -12.07 -15.02
CA ARG A 87 15.93 -12.48 -15.95
C ARG A 87 16.33 -11.36 -16.91
N LEU A 88 15.53 -10.30 -16.97
CA LEU A 88 15.82 -9.10 -17.75
C LEU A 88 16.79 -8.20 -16.98
N ARG A 89 17.49 -7.31 -17.68
CA ARG A 89 18.29 -6.25 -17.04
C ARG A 89 17.37 -5.34 -16.21
N GLY A 90 17.90 -4.73 -15.14
CA GLY A 90 17.13 -3.97 -14.16
C GLY A 90 16.20 -2.92 -14.74
N ASP A 91 16.63 -2.18 -15.77
CA ASP A 91 15.82 -1.14 -16.42
C ASP A 91 14.58 -1.72 -17.12
N TYR A 92 14.71 -2.88 -17.76
CA TYR A 92 13.58 -3.57 -18.41
C TYR A 92 12.58 -4.10 -17.38
N PHE A 93 13.05 -4.56 -16.21
CA PHE A 93 12.17 -4.95 -15.12
C PHE A 93 11.26 -3.80 -14.69
N SER A 94 11.81 -2.58 -14.62
CA SER A 94 11.07 -1.37 -14.23
C SER A 94 9.92 -1.09 -15.21
N ILE A 95 10.18 -1.14 -16.51
CA ILE A 95 9.17 -0.89 -17.54
C ILE A 95 8.09 -1.99 -17.52
N VAL A 96 8.50 -3.25 -17.44
CA VAL A 96 7.55 -4.38 -17.40
C VAL A 96 6.70 -4.35 -16.14
N SER A 97 7.26 -3.92 -15.02
CA SER A 97 6.49 -3.80 -13.77
C SER A 97 5.36 -2.76 -13.87
N ILE A 98 5.60 -1.61 -14.55
CA ILE A 98 4.55 -0.63 -14.85
C ILE A 98 3.47 -1.27 -15.72
N ALA A 99 3.87 -1.89 -16.83
CA ALA A 99 2.93 -2.54 -17.74
C ALA A 99 2.09 -3.61 -17.00
N PHE A 100 2.71 -4.40 -16.13
CA PHE A 100 2.03 -5.41 -15.32
C PHE A 100 0.96 -4.80 -14.40
N SER A 101 1.26 -3.71 -13.68
CA SER A 101 0.28 -3.04 -12.83
C SER A 101 -0.87 -2.44 -13.64
N GLU A 102 -0.59 -1.85 -14.80
CA GLU A 102 -1.64 -1.33 -15.68
C GLU A 102 -2.50 -2.45 -16.28
N ILE A 103 -1.92 -3.60 -16.64
CA ILE A 103 -2.71 -4.77 -17.08
C ILE A 103 -3.67 -5.22 -15.97
N ILE A 104 -3.20 -5.32 -14.72
CA ILE A 104 -4.08 -5.65 -13.59
C ILE A 104 -5.22 -4.62 -13.47
N ARG A 105 -4.90 -3.33 -13.52
CA ARG A 105 -5.89 -2.25 -13.44
C ARG A 105 -6.92 -2.33 -14.58
N TYR A 106 -6.47 -2.57 -15.81
CA TYR A 106 -7.36 -2.71 -16.96
C TYR A 106 -8.21 -3.99 -16.90
N VAL A 107 -7.67 -5.09 -16.39
CA VAL A 107 -8.45 -6.32 -16.14
C VAL A 107 -9.54 -6.04 -15.12
N ILE A 108 -9.22 -5.35 -14.02
CA ILE A 108 -10.19 -4.94 -13.01
C ILE A 108 -11.25 -4.02 -13.64
N PHE A 109 -10.84 -3.02 -14.42
CA PHE A 109 -11.72 -2.02 -15.04
C PHE A 109 -12.71 -2.65 -16.05
N ASN A 110 -12.30 -3.70 -16.77
CA ASN A 110 -13.11 -4.33 -17.81
C ASN A 110 -13.86 -5.59 -17.33
N SER A 111 -13.76 -5.96 -16.06
CA SER A 111 -14.39 -7.17 -15.52
C SER A 111 -15.65 -6.86 -14.73
N ASP A 112 -16.69 -6.31 -15.39
CA ASP A 112 -17.93 -5.83 -14.74
C ASP A 112 -18.54 -6.89 -13.81
N GLY A 113 -18.63 -8.15 -14.26
CA GLY A 113 -19.26 -9.23 -13.50
C GLY A 113 -18.47 -9.70 -12.26
N LEU A 114 -17.18 -9.43 -12.17
CA LEU A 114 -16.32 -9.90 -11.09
C LEU A 114 -15.89 -8.78 -10.14
N THR A 115 -15.49 -7.65 -10.69
CA THR A 115 -14.88 -6.54 -9.93
C THR A 115 -15.79 -5.32 -9.84
N GLY A 116 -16.94 -5.34 -10.53
CA GLY A 116 -17.81 -4.20 -10.71
C GLY A 116 -17.30 -3.20 -11.76
N GLY A 117 -16.24 -3.53 -12.49
CA GLY A 117 -15.71 -2.74 -13.59
C GLY A 117 -15.37 -1.31 -13.20
N ALA A 118 -15.76 -0.35 -14.02
CA ALA A 118 -15.54 1.07 -13.78
C ALA A 118 -16.23 1.61 -12.49
N GLN A 119 -17.32 0.96 -12.04
CA GLN A 119 -18.03 1.34 -10.82
C GLN A 119 -17.36 0.78 -9.55
N GLY A 120 -16.40 -0.10 -9.71
CA GLY A 120 -15.62 -0.68 -8.61
C GLY A 120 -16.45 -1.56 -7.68
N SER A 121 -16.06 -1.61 -6.41
CA SER A 121 -16.66 -2.54 -5.45
C SER A 121 -18.16 -2.37 -5.20
N LEU A 122 -18.75 -1.24 -5.53
CA LEU A 122 -20.21 -1.02 -5.47
C LEU A 122 -21.01 -1.90 -6.42
N ALA A 123 -20.44 -2.24 -7.55
CA ALA A 123 -21.13 -3.02 -8.58
C ALA A 123 -20.83 -4.54 -8.49
N ILE A 124 -20.04 -4.96 -7.50
CA ILE A 124 -19.83 -6.39 -7.24
C ILE A 124 -21.16 -6.98 -6.74
N MET A 125 -21.73 -7.87 -7.53
CA MET A 125 -23.01 -8.52 -7.19
C MET A 125 -22.78 -9.66 -6.20
N PRO A 126 -23.50 -9.68 -5.06
CA PRO A 126 -23.44 -10.81 -4.13
C PRO A 126 -24.11 -12.05 -4.72
N ILE A 127 -23.58 -13.20 -4.36
CA ILE A 127 -24.19 -14.49 -4.65
C ILE A 127 -25.18 -14.81 -3.50
N GLY A 128 -26.46 -14.42 -3.67
CA GLY A 128 -27.52 -14.60 -2.68
C GLY A 128 -28.17 -13.29 -2.24
N ASP A 129 -29.04 -13.37 -1.23
CA ASP A 129 -29.87 -12.22 -0.78
C ASP A 129 -29.16 -11.25 0.19
N ALA A 130 -27.97 -11.59 0.65
CA ALA A 130 -27.22 -10.77 1.59
C ALA A 130 -26.17 -9.90 0.86
N TYR A 131 -26.09 -8.63 1.21
CA TYR A 131 -25.04 -7.70 0.79
C TYR A 131 -24.04 -7.49 1.94
N PRO A 132 -23.12 -8.45 2.20
CA PRO A 132 -22.14 -8.24 3.25
C PRO A 132 -21.18 -7.13 2.82
N SER A 133 -21.10 -6.08 3.65
CA SER A 133 -20.02 -5.12 3.51
C SER A 133 -18.71 -5.77 3.92
N TYR A 134 -17.66 -5.61 3.13
CA TYR A 134 -16.34 -6.13 3.51
C TYR A 134 -15.73 -5.36 4.69
N THR A 135 -16.36 -4.26 5.10
CA THR A 135 -15.95 -3.46 6.26
C THR A 135 -16.62 -3.90 7.56
N ASP A 136 -17.75 -4.62 7.54
CA ASP A 136 -18.57 -4.87 8.74
C ASP A 136 -17.80 -5.55 9.88
N THR A 137 -17.06 -6.63 9.58
CA THR A 137 -16.25 -7.32 10.60
C THR A 137 -15.13 -6.40 11.13
N TRP A 138 -14.54 -5.61 10.25
CA TRP A 138 -13.50 -4.66 10.59
C TRP A 138 -14.03 -3.52 11.44
N ASP A 139 -15.17 -2.98 11.08
CA ASP A 139 -15.85 -1.92 11.81
C ASP A 139 -16.21 -2.36 13.24
N THR A 140 -16.62 -3.62 13.44
CA THR A 140 -16.84 -4.18 14.77
C THR A 140 -15.57 -4.09 15.63
N ILE A 141 -14.40 -4.40 15.07
CA ILE A 141 -13.11 -4.28 15.77
C ILE A 141 -12.78 -2.81 16.05
N LEU A 142 -12.99 -1.92 15.07
CA LEU A 142 -12.72 -0.50 15.22
C LEU A 142 -13.60 0.13 16.29
N TYR A 143 -14.90 -0.23 16.33
CA TYR A 143 -15.82 0.24 17.39
C TYR A 143 -15.43 -0.30 18.76
N TRP A 144 -15.01 -1.56 18.85
CA TRP A 144 -14.50 -2.10 20.10
C TRP A 144 -13.27 -1.33 20.60
N ILE A 145 -12.31 -1.01 19.73
CA ILE A 145 -11.13 -0.20 20.07
C ILE A 145 -11.54 1.21 20.45
N ARG A 146 -12.43 1.85 19.69
CA ARG A 146 -12.97 3.17 20.00
C ARG A 146 -13.56 3.23 21.42
N ASP A 147 -14.39 2.25 21.76
CA ASP A 147 -15.08 2.23 23.05
C ASP A 147 -14.08 2.14 24.21
N HIS A 148 -12.94 1.46 24.01
CA HIS A 148 -11.85 1.42 24.98
C HIS A 148 -11.01 2.70 25.03
N LEU A 149 -10.96 3.47 23.94
CA LEU A 149 -10.23 4.74 23.86
C LEU A 149 -11.08 5.93 24.33
N THR A 150 -12.40 5.84 24.25
CA THR A 150 -13.33 6.91 24.66
C THR A 150 -13.08 7.43 26.08
N PRO A 151 -12.77 6.61 27.10
CA PRO A 151 -12.46 7.10 28.43
C PRO A 151 -11.22 7.99 28.51
N ILE A 152 -10.29 7.85 27.56
CA ILE A 152 -9.00 8.57 27.53
C ILE A 152 -9.08 9.81 26.64
N PHE A 153 -9.69 9.68 25.48
CA PHE A 153 -9.70 10.70 24.41
C PHE A 153 -11.06 11.39 24.22
N GLY A 154 -12.11 10.96 24.96
CA GLY A 154 -13.44 11.55 24.86
C GLY A 154 -14.02 11.45 23.46
N GLU A 155 -14.66 12.53 22.97
CA GLU A 155 -15.29 12.61 21.65
C GLU A 155 -14.27 12.55 20.46
N ALA A 156 -12.98 12.71 20.73
CA ALA A 156 -11.94 12.54 19.70
C ALA A 156 -11.68 11.07 19.35
N ALA A 157 -12.15 10.13 20.17
CA ALA A 157 -12.10 8.71 19.89
C ALA A 157 -13.14 8.36 18.82
N ASP A 158 -12.73 8.40 17.55
CA ASP A 158 -13.56 8.06 16.40
C ASP A 158 -13.07 6.76 15.73
N ARG A 159 -13.90 6.21 14.83
CA ARG A 159 -13.57 5.05 13.98
C ARG A 159 -12.23 5.24 13.28
N ASP A 160 -12.02 6.42 12.70
CA ASP A 160 -10.80 6.72 11.95
C ASP A 160 -9.55 6.76 12.84
N MET A 161 -9.69 7.17 14.11
CA MET A 161 -8.60 7.10 15.08
C MET A 161 -8.23 5.66 15.41
N ALA A 162 -9.22 4.79 15.62
CA ALA A 162 -8.98 3.36 15.84
C ALA A 162 -8.29 2.71 14.65
N MET A 163 -8.73 3.05 13.42
CA MET A 163 -8.08 2.62 12.19
C MET A 163 -6.62 3.09 12.12
N GLY A 164 -6.36 4.35 12.39
CA GLY A 164 -5.02 4.92 12.42
C GLY A 164 -4.10 4.17 13.38
N ILE A 165 -4.56 3.89 14.60
CA ILE A 165 -3.79 3.13 15.59
C ILE A 165 -3.42 1.74 15.09
N LEU A 166 -4.35 0.99 14.49
CA LEU A 166 -4.07 -0.33 13.94
C LEU A 166 -3.08 -0.28 12.78
N VAL A 167 -3.19 0.70 11.90
CA VAL A 167 -2.25 0.92 10.80
C VAL A 167 -0.84 1.17 11.34
N TRP A 168 -0.70 2.04 12.35
CA TRP A 168 0.61 2.34 12.94
C TRP A 168 1.20 1.19 13.74
N ILE A 169 0.39 0.41 14.44
CA ILE A 169 0.83 -0.83 15.10
C ILE A 169 1.35 -1.81 14.05
N THR A 170 0.60 -2.01 12.96
CA THR A 170 1.02 -2.90 11.86
C THR A 170 2.30 -2.41 11.20
N LEU A 171 2.40 -1.11 10.91
CA LEU A 171 3.64 -0.52 10.39
C LEU A 171 4.82 -0.74 11.36
N GLY A 172 4.62 -0.54 12.65
CA GLY A 172 5.63 -0.76 13.69
C GLY A 172 6.11 -2.22 13.72
N ILE A 173 5.19 -3.18 13.68
CA ILE A 173 5.50 -4.61 13.63
C ILE A 173 6.28 -4.94 12.35
N LEU A 174 5.84 -4.46 11.21
CA LEU A 174 6.50 -4.72 9.92
C LEU A 174 7.88 -4.06 9.86
N LEU A 175 8.04 -2.84 10.36
CA LEU A 175 9.34 -2.16 10.50
C LEU A 175 10.29 -2.96 11.38
N PHE A 176 9.80 -3.49 12.51
CA PHE A 176 10.59 -4.34 13.38
C PHE A 176 11.04 -5.62 12.66
N ILE A 177 10.12 -6.31 11.99
CA ILE A 177 10.42 -7.54 11.23
C ILE A 177 11.45 -7.24 10.14
N VAL A 178 11.21 -6.24 9.29
CA VAL A 178 12.12 -5.89 8.20
C VAL A 178 13.49 -5.47 8.73
N SER A 179 13.55 -4.69 9.81
CA SER A 179 14.82 -4.30 10.44
C SER A 179 15.62 -5.49 10.98
N ARG A 180 14.94 -6.57 11.39
CA ARG A 180 15.59 -7.83 11.79
C ARG A 180 16.06 -8.62 10.58
N VAL A 181 15.22 -8.69 9.52
CA VAL A 181 15.57 -9.36 8.26
C VAL A 181 16.78 -8.71 7.61
N GLU A 182 16.89 -7.37 7.63
CA GLU A 182 18.06 -6.65 7.09
C GLU A 182 19.40 -7.05 7.73
N ARG A 183 19.40 -7.59 8.94
CA ARG A 183 20.61 -8.04 9.64
C ARG A 183 20.99 -9.49 9.36
N THR A 184 20.14 -10.22 8.64
CA THR A 184 20.36 -11.65 8.34
C THR A 184 21.38 -11.85 7.21
N SER A 185 21.85 -13.10 7.06
CA SER A 185 22.68 -13.51 5.92
C SER A 185 21.97 -13.35 4.59
N TRP A 186 20.65 -13.54 4.56
CA TRP A 186 19.81 -13.32 3.37
C TRP A 186 19.95 -11.88 2.83
N ALA A 187 19.79 -10.89 3.70
CA ALA A 187 19.90 -9.50 3.30
C ALA A 187 21.34 -9.09 2.93
N ARG A 188 22.37 -9.75 3.51
CA ARG A 188 23.76 -9.52 3.08
C ARG A 188 24.00 -9.97 1.66
N VAL A 189 23.51 -11.17 1.29
CA VAL A 189 23.59 -11.65 -0.09
C VAL A 189 22.83 -10.72 -1.03
N LEU A 190 21.62 -10.33 -0.64
CA LEU A 190 20.79 -9.45 -1.48
C LEU A 190 21.41 -8.07 -1.69
N ARG A 191 22.07 -7.48 -0.67
CA ARG A 191 22.83 -6.23 -0.84
C ARG A 191 24.05 -6.42 -1.74
N ALA A 192 24.73 -7.55 -1.68
CA ALA A 192 25.81 -7.85 -2.60
C ALA A 192 25.32 -7.91 -4.06
N THR A 193 24.13 -8.50 -4.31
CA THR A 193 23.53 -8.52 -5.65
C THR A 193 23.09 -7.13 -6.13
N ARG A 194 22.85 -6.17 -5.24
CA ARG A 194 22.55 -4.80 -5.60
C ARG A 194 23.75 -4.05 -6.14
N GLU A 195 24.94 -4.35 -5.59
CA GLU A 195 26.19 -3.70 -6.02
C GLU A 195 26.73 -4.37 -7.29
N ASP A 196 26.78 -5.71 -7.32
CA ASP A 196 27.26 -6.49 -8.47
C ASP A 196 26.71 -7.92 -8.41
N ASP A 197 26.09 -8.40 -9.50
CA ASP A 197 25.52 -9.75 -9.60
C ASP A 197 26.57 -10.86 -9.73
N ASP A 198 27.74 -10.55 -10.27
CA ASP A 198 28.80 -11.53 -10.54
C ASP A 198 29.46 -12.00 -9.25
N VAL A 199 29.59 -11.13 -8.25
CA VAL A 199 30.24 -11.45 -6.97
C VAL A 199 29.50 -12.56 -6.19
N PRO A 200 28.18 -12.45 -5.91
CA PRO A 200 27.45 -13.53 -5.24
C PRO A 200 27.36 -14.79 -6.12
N SER A 201 27.29 -14.65 -7.43
CA SER A 201 27.25 -15.77 -8.39
C SER A 201 28.54 -16.57 -8.34
N ALA A 202 29.71 -15.90 -8.32
CA ALA A 202 31.01 -16.54 -8.17
C ALA A 202 31.16 -17.32 -6.86
N LEU A 203 30.44 -16.87 -5.80
CA LEU A 203 30.36 -17.57 -4.50
C LEU A 203 29.29 -18.68 -4.48
N GLY A 204 28.75 -19.07 -5.63
CA GLY A 204 27.75 -20.14 -5.76
C GLY A 204 26.35 -19.78 -5.26
N LYS A 205 26.04 -18.50 -5.06
CA LYS A 205 24.69 -18.07 -4.66
C LYS A 205 23.78 -17.89 -5.87
N ASN A 206 22.55 -18.37 -5.76
CA ASN A 206 21.55 -18.18 -6.83
C ASN A 206 20.89 -16.80 -6.71
N VAL A 207 21.46 -15.80 -7.38
CA VAL A 207 21.01 -14.40 -7.38
C VAL A 207 19.53 -14.29 -7.72
N PHE A 208 19.06 -15.04 -8.73
CA PHE A 208 17.66 -15.03 -9.15
C PHE A 208 16.71 -15.40 -8.00
N ARG A 209 17.04 -16.45 -7.21
CA ARG A 209 16.18 -16.86 -6.09
C ARG A 209 16.11 -15.79 -5.00
N PHE A 210 17.21 -15.13 -4.70
CA PHE A 210 17.24 -14.06 -3.69
C PHE A 210 16.41 -12.86 -4.14
N ARG A 211 16.53 -12.43 -5.39
CA ARG A 211 15.74 -11.36 -5.97
C ARG A 211 14.24 -11.71 -6.02
N LEU A 212 13.90 -12.93 -6.42
CA LEU A 212 12.53 -13.41 -6.44
C LEU A 212 11.89 -13.35 -5.04
N GLN A 213 12.62 -13.82 -4.01
CA GLN A 213 12.16 -13.75 -2.63
C GLN A 213 11.93 -12.29 -2.18
N ALA A 214 12.79 -11.35 -2.56
CA ALA A 214 12.61 -9.94 -2.24
C ALA A 214 11.36 -9.35 -2.89
N VAL A 215 11.09 -9.70 -4.15
CA VAL A 215 9.86 -9.28 -4.85
C VAL A 215 8.63 -9.85 -4.16
N ILE A 216 8.62 -11.14 -3.80
CA ILE A 216 7.50 -11.78 -3.11
C ILE A 216 7.24 -11.13 -1.75
N ILE A 217 8.29 -10.96 -0.93
CA ILE A 217 8.16 -10.34 0.41
C ILE A 217 7.64 -8.91 0.28
N GLY A 218 8.18 -8.12 -0.65
CA GLY A 218 7.68 -6.77 -0.90
C GLY A 218 6.22 -6.77 -1.34
N SER A 219 5.82 -7.73 -2.19
CA SER A 219 4.44 -7.87 -2.67
C SER A 219 3.47 -8.25 -1.54
N ILE A 220 3.89 -9.09 -0.59
CA ILE A 220 3.13 -9.39 0.62
C ILE A 220 2.87 -8.12 1.42
N ILE A 221 3.91 -7.32 1.66
CA ILE A 221 3.78 -6.06 2.41
C ILE A 221 2.91 -5.06 1.65
N GLY A 222 3.09 -4.94 0.33
CA GLY A 222 2.22 -4.14 -0.54
C GLY A 222 0.76 -4.60 -0.53
N GLY A 223 0.53 -5.92 -0.47
CA GLY A 223 -0.80 -6.51 -0.31
C GLY A 223 -1.45 -6.15 1.04
N ILE A 224 -0.68 -6.17 2.14
CA ILE A 224 -1.17 -5.71 3.45
C ILE A 224 -1.59 -4.24 3.38
N ALA A 225 -0.82 -3.38 2.73
CA ALA A 225 -1.20 -2.00 2.51
C ALA A 225 -2.50 -1.87 1.70
N GLY A 226 -2.71 -2.76 0.72
CA GLY A 226 -3.94 -2.83 -0.07
C GLY A 226 -5.17 -3.15 0.76
N ILE A 227 -5.08 -4.09 1.70
CA ILE A 227 -6.16 -4.38 2.65
C ILE A 227 -6.53 -3.13 3.45
N TYR A 228 -5.53 -2.45 4.05
CA TYR A 228 -5.77 -1.22 4.82
C TYR A 228 -6.33 -0.09 3.96
N TRP A 229 -5.88 0.03 2.70
CA TRP A 229 -6.44 1.01 1.76
C TRP A 229 -7.92 0.74 1.50
N ALA A 230 -8.28 -0.51 1.18
CA ALA A 230 -9.67 -0.90 0.95
C ALA A 230 -10.58 -0.58 2.14
N LEU A 231 -10.10 -0.87 3.36
CA LEU A 231 -10.83 -0.60 4.60
C LEU A 231 -10.97 0.89 4.91
N GLN A 232 -9.99 1.71 4.49
CA GLN A 232 -10.00 3.16 4.70
C GLN A 232 -10.94 3.87 3.74
N VAL A 233 -10.90 3.50 2.43
CA VAL A 233 -11.74 4.16 1.42
C VAL A 233 -13.16 3.63 1.40
N SER A 234 -13.39 2.42 1.91
CA SER A 234 -14.69 1.72 1.95
C SER A 234 -15.35 1.49 0.59
N LEU A 235 -14.86 2.11 -0.45
CA LEU A 235 -15.28 1.98 -1.84
C LEU A 235 -14.04 1.90 -2.73
N LEU A 236 -13.82 0.74 -3.34
CA LEU A 236 -12.70 0.54 -4.25
C LEU A 236 -13.06 0.98 -5.66
N SER A 237 -12.21 1.79 -6.26
CA SER A 237 -12.25 2.13 -7.68
C SER A 237 -10.97 1.68 -8.37
N PRO A 238 -11.01 1.25 -9.65
CA PRO A 238 -9.79 0.96 -10.41
C PRO A 238 -8.82 2.15 -10.47
N ASP A 239 -9.33 3.37 -10.38
CA ASP A 239 -8.53 4.59 -10.42
C ASP A 239 -7.75 4.86 -9.13
N ASP A 240 -8.07 4.17 -8.02
CA ASP A 240 -7.27 4.20 -6.80
C ASP A 240 -5.90 3.54 -6.98
N PHE A 241 -5.75 2.71 -8.02
CA PHE A 241 -4.56 1.90 -8.27
C PHE A 241 -3.78 2.34 -9.53
N LEU A 242 -3.85 3.62 -9.85
CA LEU A 242 -3.01 4.22 -10.89
C LEU A 242 -1.52 4.09 -10.52
N THR A 243 -0.67 3.95 -11.53
CA THR A 243 0.80 3.84 -11.35
C THR A 243 1.40 5.00 -10.55
N ILE A 244 0.77 6.19 -10.54
CA ILE A 244 1.19 7.34 -9.74
C ILE A 244 1.30 7.02 -8.24
N VAL A 245 0.48 6.10 -7.73
CA VAL A 245 0.52 5.66 -6.32
C VAL A 245 1.86 5.01 -5.97
N THR A 246 2.45 4.26 -6.91
CA THR A 246 3.79 3.71 -6.72
C THR A 246 4.84 4.83 -6.67
N PHE A 247 4.69 5.89 -7.47
CA PHE A 247 5.61 7.03 -7.40
C PHE A 247 5.54 7.76 -6.05
N TYR A 248 4.36 7.85 -5.44
CA TYR A 248 4.24 8.37 -4.06
C TYR A 248 5.07 7.55 -3.07
N ALA A 249 5.03 6.23 -3.18
CA ALA A 249 5.87 5.37 -2.35
C ALA A 249 7.37 5.55 -2.64
N TRP A 250 7.76 5.76 -3.91
CA TRP A 250 9.13 6.10 -4.28
C TRP A 250 9.59 7.40 -3.67
N MET A 251 8.74 8.44 -3.62
CA MET A 251 9.06 9.70 -2.96
C MET A 251 9.33 9.51 -1.47
N ILE A 252 8.46 8.75 -0.77
CA ILE A 252 8.66 8.41 0.65
C ILE A 252 9.97 7.64 0.83
N LEU A 253 10.25 6.69 -0.06
CA LEU A 253 11.46 5.88 -0.03
C LEU A 253 12.74 6.73 -0.16
N ILE A 254 12.76 7.65 -1.11
CA ILE A 254 13.90 8.56 -1.33
C ILE A 254 14.06 9.49 -0.13
N LEU A 255 12.99 10.08 0.38
CA LEU A 255 13.00 10.94 1.56
C LEU A 255 13.49 10.21 2.82
N SER A 256 13.16 8.91 2.96
CA SER A 256 13.61 8.09 4.10
C SER A 256 15.11 7.77 4.05
N GLY A 257 15.75 8.02 2.91
CA GLY A 257 17.09 7.54 2.59
C GLY A 257 17.04 6.07 2.17
N ALA A 258 16.82 5.83 0.90
CA ALA A 258 16.47 4.58 0.19
C ALA A 258 17.03 3.24 0.74
N THR A 259 18.09 3.29 1.52
CA THR A 259 18.74 2.11 2.12
C THR A 259 18.51 1.96 3.63
N LYS A 260 17.75 2.87 4.25
CA LYS A 260 17.58 2.91 5.72
C LYS A 260 16.12 2.82 6.11
N VAL A 261 15.71 1.71 6.70
CA VAL A 261 14.34 1.51 7.21
C VAL A 261 13.95 2.51 8.31
N LYS A 262 14.91 3.00 9.09
CA LYS A 262 14.66 3.83 10.28
C LYS A 262 13.98 5.18 9.97
N GLY A 263 14.25 5.76 8.80
CA GLY A 263 13.67 7.05 8.41
C GLY A 263 12.26 6.95 7.81
N LEU A 264 11.81 5.74 7.48
CA LEU A 264 10.61 5.52 6.68
C LEU A 264 9.34 6.06 7.36
N ALA A 265 9.18 5.84 8.66
CA ALA A 265 8.02 6.34 9.39
C ALA A 265 7.93 7.89 9.38
N ILE A 266 9.07 8.55 9.56
CA ILE A 266 9.15 10.03 9.53
C ILE A 266 8.86 10.54 8.12
N ALA A 267 9.45 9.92 7.10
CA ALA A 267 9.20 10.26 5.70
C ALA A 267 7.73 10.05 5.30
N ALA A 268 7.10 8.97 5.79
CA ALA A 268 5.68 8.70 5.58
C ALA A 268 4.79 9.78 6.22
N ILE A 269 5.08 10.22 7.44
CA ILE A 269 4.35 11.33 8.10
C ILE A 269 4.50 12.61 7.29
N PHE A 270 5.72 12.94 6.89
CA PHE A 270 5.97 14.13 6.08
C PHE A 270 5.22 14.10 4.74
N PHE A 271 5.26 12.97 4.05
CA PHE A 271 4.50 12.77 2.82
C PHE A 271 2.99 12.87 3.06
N GLY A 272 2.45 12.24 4.11
CA GLY A 272 1.04 12.31 4.43
C GLY A 272 0.59 13.72 4.76
N PHE A 273 1.45 14.53 5.38
CA PHE A 273 1.19 15.95 5.59
C PHE A 273 1.13 16.71 4.26
N LEU A 274 2.04 16.46 3.34
CA LEU A 274 2.00 17.04 1.99
C LEU A 274 0.75 16.57 1.23
N TYR A 275 0.50 15.27 1.20
CA TYR A 275 -0.60 14.67 0.45
C TYR A 275 -1.97 15.05 1.00
N GLY A 276 -2.17 14.91 2.31
CA GLY A 276 -3.43 15.23 3.00
C GLY A 276 -3.59 16.72 3.26
N GLY A 277 -2.51 17.40 3.66
CA GLY A 277 -2.53 18.81 4.01
C GLY A 277 -2.94 19.70 2.84
N THR A 278 -2.45 19.42 1.63
CA THR A 278 -2.81 20.20 0.42
C THR A 278 -4.30 20.13 0.08
N ARG A 279 -5.02 19.09 0.50
CA ARG A 279 -6.48 18.98 0.33
C ARG A 279 -7.25 20.03 1.14
N PHE A 280 -6.69 20.44 2.28
CA PHE A 280 -7.33 21.35 3.23
C PHE A 280 -6.79 22.77 3.20
N PHE A 281 -5.84 23.08 2.31
CA PHE A 281 -5.31 24.43 2.14
C PHE A 281 -6.35 25.33 1.49
N THR A 282 -7.20 25.93 2.32
CA THR A 282 -8.24 26.90 1.92
C THR A 282 -7.89 28.33 2.37
N PHE A 283 -6.71 28.56 2.96
CA PHE A 283 -6.25 29.86 3.47
C PHE A 283 -5.36 30.59 2.46
N TRP A 284 -5.22 31.90 2.67
CA TRP A 284 -4.31 32.73 1.84
C TRP A 284 -2.86 32.20 1.88
N PRO A 285 -2.15 32.12 0.75
CA PRO A 285 -2.51 32.55 -0.62
C PRO A 285 -3.30 31.52 -1.43
N PHE A 286 -3.61 30.33 -0.92
CA PHE A 286 -4.26 29.25 -1.66
C PHE A 286 -5.76 29.44 -1.85
N SER A 287 -6.36 30.41 -1.18
CA SER A 287 -7.78 30.74 -1.31
C SER A 287 -8.18 31.30 -2.69
N PHE A 288 -7.19 31.76 -3.49
CA PHE A 288 -7.43 32.24 -4.86
C PHE A 288 -7.67 31.13 -5.88
N PHE A 289 -7.39 29.88 -5.51
CA PHE A 289 -7.50 28.76 -6.42
C PHE A 289 -8.81 28.01 -6.20
N ASP A 290 -9.50 27.68 -7.29
CA ASP A 290 -10.69 26.83 -7.28
C ASP A 290 -10.36 25.39 -6.83
N ALA A 291 -11.39 24.62 -6.44
CA ALA A 291 -11.23 23.24 -5.97
C ALA A 291 -10.51 22.34 -7.01
N SER A 292 -10.79 22.55 -8.31
CA SER A 292 -10.11 21.89 -9.42
C SER A 292 -8.64 22.29 -9.54
N GLN A 293 -8.34 23.57 -9.45
CA GLN A 293 -6.97 24.10 -9.51
C GLN A 293 -6.13 23.63 -8.32
N ARG A 294 -6.71 23.52 -7.13
CA ARG A 294 -6.05 22.95 -5.95
C ARG A 294 -5.72 21.47 -6.12
N SER A 295 -6.55 20.72 -6.83
CA SER A 295 -6.25 19.32 -7.18
C SER A 295 -5.04 19.24 -8.12
N TYR A 296 -4.93 20.10 -9.12
CA TYR A 296 -3.75 20.17 -9.99
C TYR A 296 -2.50 20.62 -9.24
N MET A 297 -2.60 21.61 -8.35
CA MET A 297 -1.46 22.02 -7.51
C MET A 297 -0.96 20.89 -6.63
N ARG A 298 -1.86 20.05 -6.11
CA ARG A 298 -1.47 18.86 -5.34
C ARG A 298 -0.57 17.93 -6.16
N ILE A 299 -0.89 17.72 -7.43
CA ILE A 299 -0.08 16.91 -8.35
C ILE A 299 1.28 17.58 -8.64
N MET A 300 1.32 18.92 -8.66
CA MET A 300 2.56 19.67 -8.89
C MET A 300 3.48 19.76 -7.65
N ILE A 301 2.93 19.72 -6.44
CA ILE A 301 3.67 19.81 -5.18
C ILE A 301 4.22 18.45 -4.75
N ILE A 302 3.56 17.39 -5.16
CA ILE A 302 3.93 16.00 -4.93
C ILE A 302 4.70 15.47 -6.14
#